data_8b064fd32853d9d10937a4e048c428d1
#
_entry.id   8b064fd32853d9d10937a4e048c428d1
#
_cell.length_a   1.000
_cell.length_b   1.000
_cell.length_c   1.000
_cell.angle_alpha   90.00
_cell.angle_beta   90.00
_cell.angle_gamma   90.00
#
_symmetry.space_group_name_H-M   'P 1'
#
loop_
_entity.id
_entity.type
_entity.pdbx_description
1 polymer ?
#
loop_
_entity_poly.entity_id
_entity_poly.type
_entity_poly.pdbx_seq_one_letter_code
_entity_poly.pdbx_strand_id
1 'polypeptide(L)'
;KLASEFCHTTFNKSVYYNFFFNNFNVGQTSNNAFSNNGKMMMIQDMINRFWGSNVQPINVEENAKTELNILIDDLLVGLNNSTTTTRTVAKGVCTSLLSSAPVTML
;
A
#
# COMPACT_ATOMS: atom_id res chain seq x y z
N LYS A 1 -11.31 8.26 7.60
CA LYS A 1 -10.71 9.36 8.33
C LYS A 1 -9.62 8.89 9.26
N LEU A 2 -9.92 7.92 10.11
CA LEU A 2 -8.93 7.31 10.98
C LEU A 2 -7.87 6.57 10.17
N ALA A 3 -8.29 5.88 9.11
CA ALA A 3 -7.38 5.21 8.21
C ALA A 3 -6.42 6.20 7.54
N SER A 4 -6.94 7.34 7.09
CA SER A 4 -6.14 8.38 6.46
C SER A 4 -5.10 8.95 7.42
N GLU A 5 -5.49 9.20 8.66
CA GLU A 5 -4.57 9.71 9.68
C GLU A 5 -3.46 8.71 10.02
N PHE A 6 -3.83 7.45 10.17
CA PHE A 6 -2.86 6.39 10.43
C PHE A 6 -1.85 6.28 9.29
N CYS A 7 -2.33 6.24 8.05
CA CYS A 7 -1.47 6.08 6.90
C CYS A 7 -0.57 7.29 6.68
N HIS A 8 -1.11 8.49 6.90
CA HIS A 8 -0.32 9.71 6.80
C HIS A 8 0.84 9.70 7.80
N THR A 9 0.56 9.35 9.05
CA THR A 9 1.58 9.29 10.10
C THR A 9 2.63 8.21 9.80
N THR A 10 2.18 7.04 9.37
CA THR A 10 3.05 5.91 9.11
C THR A 10 4.08 6.24 8.02
N PHE A 11 3.65 6.90 6.94
CA PHE A 11 4.53 7.14 5.80
C PHE A 11 5.24 8.48 5.82
N ASN A 12 5.10 9.25 6.90
CA ASN A 12 5.85 10.49 7.04
C ASN A 12 7.20 10.31 7.73
N LYS A 13 7.42 9.19 8.43
CA LYS A 13 8.66 8.96 9.15
C LYS A 13 9.25 7.61 8.79
N SER A 14 10.56 7.61 8.50
CA SER A 14 11.26 6.40 8.08
C SER A 14 11.22 5.30 9.14
N VAL A 15 11.20 5.66 10.42
CA VAL A 15 11.10 4.68 11.51
C VAL A 15 9.84 3.85 11.36
N TYR A 16 8.73 4.49 11.00
CA TYR A 16 7.44 3.80 10.90
C TYR A 16 7.32 2.99 9.62
N TYR A 17 7.64 3.57 8.46
CA TYR A 17 7.43 2.81 7.21
C TYR A 17 8.47 1.71 7.01
N ASN A 18 9.67 1.87 7.54
CA ASN A 18 10.66 0.79 7.47
C ASN A 18 10.24 -0.41 8.33
N PHE A 19 9.58 -0.15 9.44
CA PHE A 19 9.00 -1.22 10.26
C PHE A 19 7.82 -1.89 9.55
N PHE A 20 7.06 -1.10 8.82
CA PHE A 20 5.81 -1.54 8.18
C PHE A 20 6.06 -2.50 7.01
N PHE A 21 7.08 -2.21 6.19
CA PHE A 21 7.36 -3.01 5.00
C PHE A 21 8.53 -3.96 5.23
N ASN A 22 8.35 -5.21 4.81
CA ASN A 22 9.42 -6.20 4.85
C ASN A 22 10.23 -6.21 3.54
N ASN A 23 9.57 -6.01 2.41
CA ASN A 23 10.19 -6.16 1.10
C ASN A 23 10.17 -4.88 0.27
N PHE A 24 9.13 -4.08 0.43
CA PHE A 24 8.96 -2.87 -0.37
C PHE A 24 9.81 -1.74 0.18
N ASN A 25 10.54 -1.06 -0.70
CA ASN A 25 11.37 0.07 -0.30
C ASN A 25 10.69 1.39 -0.66
N VAL A 26 10.19 2.11 0.33
CA VAL A 26 9.52 3.40 0.16
C VAL A 26 10.51 4.50 -0.23
N GLY A 27 11.78 4.30 0.04
CA GLY A 27 12.82 5.31 -0.22
C GLY A 27 13.27 5.42 -1.68
N GLN A 28 12.72 4.63 -2.58
CA GLN A 28 13.08 4.71 -3.99
C GLN A 28 12.11 5.60 -4.77
N THR A 29 12.52 6.01 -5.98
CA THR A 29 11.65 6.79 -6.85
C THR A 29 10.47 5.96 -7.31
N SER A 30 9.38 6.63 -7.70
CA SER A 30 8.13 5.95 -8.04
C SER A 30 8.25 5.02 -9.25
N ASN A 31 9.04 5.36 -10.26
CA ASN A 31 9.22 4.47 -11.41
C ASN A 31 9.88 3.16 -11.01
N ASN A 32 10.80 3.20 -10.05
CA ASN A 32 11.43 1.98 -9.53
C ASN A 32 10.53 1.26 -8.54
N ALA A 33 9.88 2.00 -7.66
CA ALA A 33 9.03 1.43 -6.61
C ALA A 33 7.85 0.68 -7.21
N PHE A 34 7.25 1.22 -8.27
CA PHE A 34 6.02 0.68 -8.83
C PHE A 34 6.22 0.01 -10.18
N SER A 35 7.37 -0.64 -10.36
CA SER A 35 7.52 -1.67 -11.37
C SER A 35 6.53 -2.81 -11.07
N ASN A 36 6.33 -3.74 -12.00
CA ASN A 36 5.40 -4.85 -11.78
C ASN A 36 5.73 -5.60 -10.49
N ASN A 37 7.00 -5.91 -10.26
CA ASN A 37 7.41 -6.58 -9.02
C ASN A 37 7.23 -5.68 -7.80
N GLY A 38 7.56 -4.39 -7.92
CA GLY A 38 7.43 -3.44 -6.83
C GLY A 38 6.00 -3.29 -6.35
N LYS A 39 5.06 -3.19 -7.29
CA LYS A 39 3.64 -3.11 -6.95
C LYS A 39 3.19 -4.36 -6.21
N MET A 40 3.59 -5.54 -6.69
CA MET A 40 3.23 -6.79 -6.04
C MET A 40 3.80 -6.89 -4.63
N MET A 41 5.06 -6.47 -4.44
CA MET A 41 5.69 -6.50 -3.11
C MET A 41 4.97 -5.57 -2.13
N MET A 42 4.63 -4.36 -2.58
CA MET A 42 3.92 -3.42 -1.71
C MET A 42 2.54 -3.94 -1.32
N ILE A 43 1.79 -4.42 -2.29
CA ILE A 43 0.44 -4.93 -2.06
C ILE A 43 0.50 -6.11 -1.09
N GLN A 44 1.42 -7.04 -1.32
CA GLN A 44 1.53 -8.22 -0.46
C GLN A 44 1.96 -7.84 0.96
N ASP A 45 2.92 -6.94 1.11
CA ASP A 45 3.35 -6.48 2.43
C ASP A 45 2.20 -5.83 3.18
N MET A 46 1.41 -4.99 2.51
CA MET A 46 0.27 -4.34 3.15
C MET A 46 -0.82 -5.32 3.53
N ILE A 47 -1.14 -6.27 2.65
CA ILE A 47 -2.13 -7.30 2.97
C ILE A 47 -1.68 -8.10 4.18
N ASN A 48 -0.42 -8.52 4.20
CA ASN A 48 0.13 -9.27 5.32
C ASN A 48 0.08 -8.47 6.62
N ARG A 49 0.35 -7.18 6.54
CA ARG A 49 0.38 -6.32 7.72
C ARG A 49 -1.02 -6.04 8.26
N PHE A 50 -1.97 -5.73 7.38
CA PHE A 50 -3.31 -5.33 7.82
C PHE A 50 -4.25 -6.49 8.05
N TRP A 51 -4.18 -7.52 7.19
CA TRP A 51 -5.05 -8.68 7.34
C TRP A 51 -4.41 -9.76 8.20
N GLY A 52 -3.08 -9.75 8.28
CA GLY A 52 -2.32 -10.60 9.17
C GLY A 52 -2.59 -12.09 8.91
N SER A 53 -2.89 -12.79 10.00
CA SER A 53 -3.20 -14.22 9.95
C SER A 53 -4.68 -14.50 9.63
N ASN A 54 -5.48 -13.48 9.37
CA ASN A 54 -6.87 -13.70 9.00
C ASN A 54 -6.93 -14.41 7.65
N VAL A 55 -7.60 -15.56 7.66
CA VAL A 55 -7.74 -16.35 6.43
C VAL A 55 -8.90 -15.77 5.64
N GLN A 56 -8.61 -15.33 4.43
CA GLN A 56 -9.62 -14.81 3.52
C GLN A 56 -9.85 -15.83 2.39
N PRO A 57 -11.06 -15.92 1.85
CA PRO A 57 -11.25 -16.69 0.63
C PRO A 57 -10.30 -16.20 -0.47
N ILE A 58 -9.77 -17.13 -1.26
CA ILE A 58 -8.78 -16.81 -2.29
C ILE A 58 -9.28 -15.72 -3.23
N ASN A 59 -10.54 -15.79 -3.62
CA ASN A 59 -11.09 -14.79 -4.55
C ASN A 59 -11.14 -13.39 -3.94
N VAL A 60 -11.33 -13.26 -2.63
CA VAL A 60 -11.33 -11.95 -1.97
C VAL A 60 -9.93 -11.33 -2.03
N GLU A 61 -8.91 -12.11 -1.71
CA GLU A 61 -7.53 -11.62 -1.73
C GLU A 61 -7.08 -11.31 -3.16
N GLU A 62 -7.40 -12.16 -4.13
CA GLU A 62 -7.02 -11.93 -5.52
C GLU A 62 -7.73 -10.71 -6.11
N ASN A 63 -9.00 -10.51 -5.78
CA ASN A 63 -9.73 -9.33 -6.21
C ASN A 63 -9.12 -8.07 -5.62
N ALA A 64 -8.74 -8.10 -4.34
CA ALA A 64 -8.09 -6.98 -3.68
C ALA A 64 -6.77 -6.63 -4.35
N LYS A 65 -5.96 -7.65 -4.67
CA LYS A 65 -4.68 -7.43 -5.35
C LYS A 65 -4.88 -6.78 -6.72
N THR A 66 -5.87 -7.23 -7.47
CA THR A 66 -6.18 -6.67 -8.78
C THR A 66 -6.60 -5.21 -8.67
N GLU A 67 -7.51 -4.92 -7.75
CA GLU A 67 -8.01 -3.57 -7.54
C GLU A 67 -6.94 -2.61 -7.03
N LEU A 68 -6.08 -3.08 -6.12
CA LEU A 68 -4.99 -2.27 -5.61
C LEU A 68 -3.95 -1.97 -6.69
N ASN A 69 -3.70 -2.92 -7.57
CA ASN A 69 -2.80 -2.71 -8.70
C ASN A 69 -3.32 -1.61 -9.63
N ILE A 70 -4.62 -1.64 -9.91
CA ILE A 70 -5.28 -0.60 -10.72
C ILE A 70 -5.22 0.74 -10.01
N LEU A 71 -5.47 0.75 -8.71
CA LEU A 71 -5.41 1.97 -7.91
C LEU A 71 -4.03 2.61 -7.94
N ILE A 72 -2.97 1.81 -7.84
CA ILE A 72 -1.60 2.33 -7.92
C ILE A 72 -1.38 3.03 -9.26
N ASP A 73 -1.77 2.38 -10.35
CA ASP A 73 -1.60 2.95 -11.68
C ASP A 73 -2.38 4.26 -11.81
N ASP A 74 -3.60 4.30 -11.29
CA ASP A 74 -4.42 5.52 -11.32
C ASP A 74 -3.81 6.65 -10.48
N LEU A 75 -3.28 6.33 -9.31
CA LEU A 75 -2.66 7.33 -8.45
C LEU A 75 -1.37 7.89 -9.03
N LEU A 76 -0.67 7.13 -9.86
CA LEU A 76 0.57 7.57 -10.49
C LEU A 76 0.34 8.55 -11.64
N VAL A 77 -0.86 8.60 -12.20
CA VAL A 77 -1.15 9.45 -13.35
C VAL A 77 -0.93 10.91 -12.98
N GLY A 78 -0.10 11.60 -13.76
CA GLY A 78 0.18 13.02 -13.57
C GLY A 78 1.17 13.34 -12.47
N LEU A 79 1.72 12.35 -11.78
CA LEU A 79 2.70 12.57 -10.72
C LEU A 79 4.12 12.39 -11.23
N ASN A 80 5.06 13.10 -10.60
CA ASN A 80 6.47 13.05 -10.98
C ASN A 80 7.12 11.77 -10.49
N ASN A 81 8.19 11.37 -11.17
CA ASN A 81 9.01 10.25 -10.71
C ASN A 81 9.90 10.72 -9.55
N SER A 82 9.46 10.47 -8.33
CA SER A 82 10.17 10.94 -7.13
C SER A 82 9.85 10.06 -5.93
N THR A 83 10.65 10.20 -4.88
CA THR A 83 10.40 9.50 -3.61
C THR A 83 9.14 10.04 -2.92
N THR A 84 8.86 11.32 -3.10
CA THR A 84 7.62 11.93 -2.58
C THR A 84 6.40 11.28 -3.19
N THR A 85 6.41 11.04 -4.50
CA THR A 85 5.33 10.36 -5.19
C THR A 85 5.17 8.93 -4.67
N THR A 86 6.27 8.22 -4.42
CA THR A 86 6.22 6.88 -3.84
C THR A 86 5.47 6.88 -2.52
N ARG A 87 5.78 7.82 -1.64
CA ARG A 87 5.09 7.92 -0.35
C ARG A 87 3.63 8.32 -0.50
N THR A 88 3.33 9.22 -1.41
CA THR A 88 1.95 9.65 -1.66
C THR A 88 1.09 8.47 -2.13
N VAL A 89 1.60 7.67 -3.05
CA VAL A 89 0.89 6.49 -3.54
C VAL A 89 0.76 5.45 -2.43
N ALA A 90 1.82 5.23 -1.66
CA ALA A 90 1.76 4.30 -0.53
C ALA A 90 0.69 4.69 0.48
N LYS A 91 0.56 5.99 0.78
CA LYS A 91 -0.50 6.48 1.66
C LYS A 91 -1.89 6.20 1.10
N GLY A 92 -2.06 6.42 -0.20
CA GLY A 92 -3.34 6.16 -0.87
C GLY A 92 -3.74 4.69 -0.82
N VAL A 93 -2.80 3.80 -1.10
CA VAL A 93 -3.05 2.35 -1.04
C VAL A 93 -3.34 1.91 0.39
N CYS A 94 -2.57 2.42 1.33
CA CYS A 94 -2.76 2.13 2.76
C CYS A 94 -4.17 2.53 3.21
N THR A 95 -4.59 3.75 2.87
CA THR A 95 -5.92 4.25 3.24
C THR A 95 -7.03 3.39 2.64
N SER A 96 -6.86 3.02 1.38
CA SER A 96 -7.84 2.21 0.66
C SER A 96 -7.97 0.82 1.31
N LEU A 97 -6.85 0.20 1.63
CA LEU A 97 -6.84 -1.14 2.20
C LEU A 97 -7.39 -1.15 3.63
N LEU A 98 -7.01 -0.17 4.45
CA LEU A 98 -7.52 -0.06 5.82
C LEU A 98 -9.02 0.21 5.86
N SER A 99 -9.56 0.83 4.83
CA SER A 99 -10.99 1.12 4.74
C SER A 99 -11.78 -0.05 4.16
N SER A 100 -11.10 -1.14 3.78
CA SER A 100 -11.78 -2.30 3.22
C SER A 100 -12.50 -3.10 4.30
N ALA A 101 -13.53 -3.86 3.89
CA ALA A 101 -14.38 -4.59 4.82
C ALA A 101 -13.62 -5.60 5.71
N PRO A 102 -12.65 -6.39 5.20
CA PRO A 102 -11.95 -7.35 6.06
C PRO A 102 -11.23 -6.70 7.25
N VAL A 103 -10.77 -5.46 7.11
CA VAL A 103 -10.07 -4.74 8.18
C VAL A 103 -11.06 -4.03 9.09
N THR A 104 -12.07 -3.39 8.51
CA THR A 104 -13.03 -2.59 9.29
C THR A 104 -13.95 -3.44 10.13
N MET A 105 -14.07 -4.71 9.85
CA MET A 105 -14.90 -5.64 10.61
C MET A 105 -14.19 -6.20 11.84
N LEU A 106 -12.93 -5.88 11.98
CA LEU A 106 -12.19 -6.25 13.19
C LEU A 106 -12.52 -5.30 14.32
#